data_6e71082537170bc7a7ad6e5009687ef1
#
_entry.id   6e71082537170bc7a7ad6e5009687ef1
#
_cell.length_a   1.000
_cell.length_b   1.000
_cell.length_c   1.000
_cell.angle_alpha   90.00
_cell.angle_beta   90.00
_cell.angle_gamma   90.00
#
_symmetry.space_group_name_H-M   'P 1'
#
loop_
_entity.id
_entity.type
_entity.pdbx_description
1 polymer ?
#
loop_
_entity_poly.entity_id
_entity_poly.type
_entity_poly.pdbx_seq_one_letter_code
_entity_poly.pdbx_strand_id
1 'polypeptide(L)'
;MEKTLDAKLAALKKDPTSRVFILADAKDADMAFGIASPGIAPDGRVRSLSEYRDQMREVVSQGLVDIMLMSASTSELLTIKERIFDSSPVTPAVRANDTTDVHVIRGGRYPGVASRPFATTTLEHIQAGKSPCSDDKRGVGANLGLYSVTFNNDLERDLRTLESYKAFRLEAEEKHFKHFLEVFHPNVPANQHGLAPEEIPHFVNDHIARLLAGVPSSSRPLFLKIPYAGPRALQELCGYDSSLVVGVLGGSAGTTHDAFSLLYEAKRHGARVALFGRKIKAAEHQLSFIEYLRLVADDQIKPVEAVKAYHAKLQKMGIPSRRSLDQDLELTSTFTNY
;
A
#
# COMPACT_ATOMS: atom_id res chain seq x y z
N MET A 1 -2.57 -23.08 2.88
CA MET A 1 -3.86 -22.46 3.27
C MET A 1 -4.31 -21.53 2.13
N GLU A 2 -5.63 -21.48 1.85
CA GLU A 2 -6.19 -20.55 0.85
C GLU A 2 -5.95 -19.10 1.28
N LYS A 3 -5.56 -18.24 0.33
CA LYS A 3 -5.28 -16.84 0.59
C LYS A 3 -6.56 -16.01 0.46
N THR A 4 -6.83 -15.16 1.46
CA THR A 4 -8.01 -14.29 1.44
C THR A 4 -7.99 -13.29 0.28
N LEU A 5 -6.80 -12.86 -0.14
CA LEU A 5 -6.64 -12.01 -1.33
C LEU A 5 -7.21 -12.69 -2.59
N ASP A 6 -6.83 -13.95 -2.85
CA ASP A 6 -7.27 -14.66 -4.06
C ASP A 6 -8.79 -14.87 -4.05
N ALA A 7 -9.36 -15.24 -2.90
CA ALA A 7 -10.82 -15.38 -2.74
C ALA A 7 -11.57 -14.06 -2.99
N LYS A 8 -11.06 -12.94 -2.45
CA LYS A 8 -11.66 -11.61 -2.63
C LYS A 8 -11.55 -11.10 -4.06
N LEU A 9 -10.40 -11.28 -4.71
CA LEU A 9 -10.24 -10.93 -6.13
C LEU A 9 -11.15 -11.77 -7.02
N ALA A 10 -11.32 -13.06 -6.74
CA ALA A 10 -12.25 -13.91 -7.45
C ALA A 10 -13.71 -13.44 -7.27
N ALA A 11 -14.10 -13.03 -6.06
CA ALA A 11 -15.42 -12.47 -5.78
C ALA A 11 -15.66 -11.16 -6.56
N LEU A 12 -14.68 -10.24 -6.57
CA LEU A 12 -14.76 -8.98 -7.32
C LEU A 12 -14.82 -9.20 -8.84
N LYS A 13 -14.08 -10.19 -9.35
CA LYS A 13 -14.11 -10.56 -10.77
C LYS A 13 -15.48 -11.11 -11.18
N LYS A 14 -16.11 -11.89 -10.29
CA LYS A 14 -17.45 -12.47 -10.52
C LYS A 14 -18.54 -11.41 -10.41
N ASP A 15 -18.41 -10.51 -9.46
CA ASP A 15 -19.36 -9.42 -9.19
C ASP A 15 -18.59 -8.13 -8.83
N PRO A 16 -18.39 -7.20 -9.79
CA PRO A 16 -17.72 -5.92 -9.54
C PRO A 16 -18.45 -5.04 -8.51
N THR A 17 -19.73 -5.29 -8.24
CA THR A 17 -20.52 -4.57 -7.22
C THR A 17 -20.33 -5.13 -5.81
N SER A 18 -19.66 -6.28 -5.68
CA SER A 18 -19.39 -6.93 -4.41
C SER A 18 -18.73 -5.98 -3.40
N ARG A 19 -19.20 -6.05 -2.15
CA ARG A 19 -18.71 -5.20 -1.06
C ARG A 19 -17.50 -5.79 -0.31
N VAL A 20 -16.92 -6.89 -0.78
CA VAL A 20 -15.69 -7.43 -0.22
C VAL A 20 -14.59 -6.37 -0.29
N PHE A 21 -13.73 -6.34 0.73
CA PHE A 21 -12.71 -5.32 0.84
C PHE A 21 -11.35 -5.93 1.22
N ILE A 22 -10.33 -5.57 0.48
CA ILE A 22 -8.95 -6.02 0.67
C ILE A 22 -8.24 -5.01 1.56
N LEU A 23 -7.65 -5.49 2.65
CA LEU A 23 -6.86 -4.68 3.58
C LEU A 23 -5.41 -5.14 3.56
N ALA A 24 -4.47 -4.22 3.40
CA ALA A 24 -3.05 -4.52 3.41
C ALA A 24 -2.30 -3.73 4.48
N ASP A 25 -1.32 -4.38 5.11
CA ASP A 25 -0.29 -3.72 5.91
C ASP A 25 0.98 -3.54 5.08
N ALA A 26 1.36 -2.29 4.83
CA ALA A 26 2.52 -1.92 4.04
C ALA A 26 3.72 -1.65 4.96
N LYS A 27 4.53 -2.67 5.18
CA LYS A 27 5.75 -2.62 6.01
C LYS A 27 7.05 -2.67 5.18
N ASP A 28 7.03 -2.10 4.00
CA ASP A 28 8.16 -1.95 3.09
C ASP A 28 8.96 -0.65 3.32
N ALA A 29 8.76 0.01 4.47
CA ALA A 29 9.30 1.33 4.76
C ALA A 29 10.85 1.37 4.83
N ASP A 30 11.51 0.24 5.06
CA ASP A 30 12.97 0.11 5.05
C ASP A 30 13.56 0.36 3.65
N MET A 31 12.81 0.16 2.58
CA MET A 31 13.19 0.57 1.23
C MET A 31 13.02 2.09 0.99
N ALA A 32 12.20 2.79 1.81
CA ALA A 32 11.95 4.22 1.65
C ALA A 32 12.72 5.10 2.65
N PHE A 33 12.74 4.74 3.94
CA PHE A 33 13.24 5.59 5.04
C PHE A 33 14.54 5.09 5.69
N GLY A 34 15.13 4.01 5.20
CA GLY A 34 16.36 3.45 5.75
C GLY A 34 16.24 3.09 7.24
N ILE A 35 17.23 3.48 8.05
CA ILE A 35 17.32 3.11 9.48
C ILE A 35 16.12 3.63 10.31
N ALA A 36 15.48 4.70 9.91
CA ALA A 36 14.31 5.24 10.62
C ALA A 36 13.00 4.47 10.36
N SER A 37 13.01 3.54 9.40
CA SER A 37 11.82 2.82 8.93
C SER A 37 11.06 2.04 10.01
N PRO A 38 11.71 1.38 11.00
CA PRO A 38 10.99 0.64 12.04
C PRO A 38 10.20 1.54 13.00
N GLY A 39 10.47 2.84 13.00
CA GLY A 39 9.84 3.81 13.90
C GLY A 39 10.44 3.81 15.29
N ILE A 40 9.79 4.55 16.19
CA ILE A 40 10.28 4.78 17.55
C ILE A 40 9.62 3.78 18.52
N ALA A 41 10.42 3.17 19.37
CA ALA A 41 9.96 2.32 20.47
C ALA A 41 9.41 3.17 21.64
N PRO A 42 8.66 2.58 22.58
CA PRO A 42 8.11 3.32 23.75
C PRO A 42 9.18 4.01 24.61
N ASP A 43 10.40 3.48 24.63
CA ASP A 43 11.56 4.04 25.34
C ASP A 43 12.26 5.20 24.60
N GLY A 44 11.74 5.63 23.43
CA GLY A 44 12.25 6.73 22.63
C GLY A 44 13.36 6.37 21.65
N ARG A 45 13.89 5.15 21.66
CA ARG A 45 14.89 4.71 20.68
C ARG A 45 14.27 4.31 19.34
N VAL A 46 15.06 4.33 18.28
CA VAL A 46 14.67 3.72 17.00
C VAL A 46 14.66 2.20 17.16
N ARG A 47 13.56 1.55 16.73
CA ARG A 47 13.48 0.08 16.71
C ARG A 47 14.52 -0.50 15.76
N SER A 48 14.99 -1.69 16.07
CA SER A 48 15.82 -2.50 15.17
C SER A 48 14.98 -3.10 14.02
N LEU A 49 15.65 -3.53 12.97
CA LEU A 49 14.99 -4.28 11.89
C LEU A 49 14.39 -5.61 12.39
N SER A 50 15.00 -6.24 13.40
CA SER A 50 14.47 -7.45 14.02
C SER A 50 13.11 -7.18 14.67
N GLU A 51 13.00 -6.14 15.50
CA GLU A 51 11.74 -5.74 16.13
C GLU A 51 10.67 -5.34 15.10
N TYR A 52 11.09 -4.75 13.97
CA TYR A 52 10.16 -4.45 12.87
C TYR A 52 9.63 -5.73 12.22
N ARG A 53 10.47 -6.74 12.08
CA ARG A 53 10.07 -8.07 11.58
C ARG A 53 9.20 -8.84 12.58
N ASP A 54 9.43 -8.67 13.89
CA ASP A 54 8.55 -9.22 14.94
C ASP A 54 7.13 -8.66 14.82
N GLN A 55 7.00 -7.36 14.59
CA GLN A 55 5.70 -6.73 14.32
C GLN A 55 4.99 -7.34 13.10
N MET A 56 5.73 -7.72 12.05
CA MET A 56 5.15 -8.37 10.89
C MET A 56 4.68 -9.80 11.20
N ARG A 57 5.46 -10.57 12.01
CA ARG A 57 5.06 -11.90 12.47
C ARG A 57 3.76 -11.86 13.26
N GLU A 58 3.62 -10.89 14.16
CA GLU A 58 2.37 -10.68 14.93
C GLU A 58 1.17 -10.43 14.02
N VAL A 59 1.31 -9.54 13.03
CA VAL A 59 0.22 -9.21 12.09
C VAL A 59 -0.13 -10.40 11.21
N VAL A 60 0.86 -11.16 10.72
CA VAL A 60 0.63 -12.38 9.93
C VAL A 60 -0.06 -13.46 10.76
N SER A 61 0.33 -13.60 12.02
CA SER A 61 -0.33 -14.51 12.98
C SER A 61 -1.76 -14.09 13.30
N GLN A 62 -2.04 -12.79 13.39
CA GLN A 62 -3.40 -12.26 13.57
C GLN A 62 -4.32 -12.58 12.39
N GLY A 63 -3.82 -12.55 11.16
CA GLY A 63 -4.55 -12.97 9.95
C GLY A 63 -5.68 -12.04 9.50
N LEU A 64 -5.76 -10.80 9.99
CA LEU A 64 -6.82 -9.84 9.68
C LEU A 64 -6.54 -8.96 8.46
N VAL A 65 -5.29 -8.92 7.99
CA VAL A 65 -4.94 -8.30 6.71
C VAL A 65 -4.91 -9.35 5.61
N ASP A 66 -5.19 -8.93 4.38
CA ASP A 66 -5.14 -9.81 3.22
C ASP A 66 -3.74 -9.86 2.59
N ILE A 67 -2.96 -8.78 2.77
CA ILE A 67 -1.62 -8.62 2.21
C ILE A 67 -0.68 -8.07 3.29
N MET A 68 0.52 -8.67 3.38
CA MET A 68 1.68 -8.09 4.06
C MET A 68 2.71 -7.69 3.01
N LEU A 69 2.89 -6.38 2.79
CA LEU A 69 3.88 -5.83 1.87
C LEU A 69 5.20 -5.58 2.61
N MET A 70 6.30 -6.10 2.08
CA MET A 70 7.63 -6.08 2.71
C MET A 70 8.72 -5.64 1.74
N SER A 71 9.91 -5.36 2.26
CA SER A 71 11.14 -5.33 1.46
C SER A 71 11.56 -6.74 1.03
N ALA A 72 12.38 -6.83 -0.03
CA ALA A 72 12.88 -8.11 -0.53
C ALA A 72 13.68 -8.87 0.54
N SER A 73 14.55 -8.17 1.29
CA SER A 73 15.36 -8.79 2.34
C SER A 73 14.53 -9.32 3.53
N THR A 74 13.45 -8.63 3.86
CA THR A 74 12.51 -9.07 4.90
C THR A 74 11.65 -10.23 4.41
N SER A 75 11.19 -10.18 3.16
CA SER A 75 10.45 -11.29 2.55
C SER A 75 11.29 -12.55 2.43
N GLU A 76 12.58 -12.44 2.07
CA GLU A 76 13.48 -13.61 2.08
C GLU A 76 13.47 -14.30 3.45
N LEU A 77 13.60 -13.54 4.54
CA LEU A 77 13.58 -14.12 5.88
C LEU A 77 12.23 -14.72 6.23
N LEU A 78 11.16 -13.92 6.15
CA LEU A 78 9.85 -14.31 6.69
C LEU A 78 9.10 -15.29 5.78
N THR A 79 9.24 -15.14 4.45
CA THR A 79 8.52 -15.97 3.48
C THR A 79 9.29 -17.24 3.13
N ILE A 80 10.61 -17.13 2.85
CA ILE A 80 11.41 -18.25 2.32
C ILE A 80 12.03 -19.07 3.45
N LYS A 81 12.69 -18.41 4.42
CA LYS A 81 13.43 -19.10 5.49
C LYS A 81 12.49 -19.55 6.63
N GLU A 82 11.65 -18.67 7.13
CA GLU A 82 10.76 -18.95 8.26
C GLU A 82 9.39 -19.51 7.84
N ARG A 83 8.98 -19.30 6.60
CA ARG A 83 7.74 -19.83 6.00
C ARG A 83 6.47 -19.48 6.78
N ILE A 84 6.43 -18.30 7.42
CA ILE A 84 5.30 -17.89 8.28
C ILE A 84 3.97 -17.74 7.53
N PHE A 85 4.03 -17.60 6.21
CA PHE A 85 2.84 -17.44 5.36
C PHE A 85 2.20 -18.78 4.94
N ASP A 86 2.86 -19.93 5.12
CA ASP A 86 2.34 -21.22 4.67
C ASP A 86 1.04 -21.59 5.36
N SER A 87 0.95 -21.31 6.66
CA SER A 87 -0.22 -21.58 7.52
C SER A 87 -1.10 -20.35 7.75
N SER A 88 -0.84 -19.22 7.07
CA SER A 88 -1.57 -17.96 7.21
C SER A 88 -2.44 -17.65 6.00
N PRO A 89 -3.63 -17.06 6.17
CA PRO A 89 -4.46 -16.57 5.06
C PRO A 89 -3.88 -15.32 4.39
N VAL A 90 -2.86 -14.70 4.99
CA VAL A 90 -2.21 -13.48 4.50
C VAL A 90 -1.32 -13.78 3.30
N THR A 91 -1.38 -12.95 2.26
CA THR A 91 -0.52 -13.05 1.08
C THR A 91 0.75 -12.22 1.28
N PRO A 92 1.96 -12.80 1.14
CA PRO A 92 3.19 -12.02 1.11
C PRO A 92 3.30 -11.23 -0.19
N ALA A 93 3.70 -9.97 -0.09
CA ALA A 93 4.01 -9.11 -1.22
C ALA A 93 5.32 -8.37 -0.98
N VAL A 94 5.99 -7.96 -2.06
CA VAL A 94 7.28 -7.28 -2.00
C VAL A 94 7.25 -6.02 -2.85
N ARG A 95 7.88 -4.93 -2.37
CA ARG A 95 8.14 -3.77 -3.21
C ARG A 95 9.13 -4.15 -4.31
N ALA A 96 8.66 -4.15 -5.57
CA ALA A 96 9.47 -4.59 -6.72
C ALA A 96 10.33 -3.48 -7.31
N ASN A 97 9.90 -2.21 -7.13
CA ASN A 97 10.69 -1.03 -7.49
C ASN A 97 10.49 0.08 -6.46
N ASP A 98 11.27 1.13 -6.62
CA ASP A 98 11.14 2.41 -5.92
C ASP A 98 11.01 3.55 -6.92
N THR A 99 10.59 4.71 -6.41
CA THR A 99 10.66 6.00 -7.07
C THR A 99 11.46 6.97 -6.21
N THR A 100 12.21 7.88 -6.82
CA THR A 100 13.15 8.74 -6.06
C THR A 100 12.46 9.71 -5.10
N ASP A 101 11.19 10.03 -5.30
CA ASP A 101 10.37 10.84 -4.40
C ASP A 101 10.05 10.16 -3.07
N VAL A 102 9.99 8.81 -3.04
CA VAL A 102 9.81 8.05 -1.80
C VAL A 102 11.13 7.52 -1.22
N HIS A 103 12.27 7.81 -1.84
CA HIS A 103 13.61 7.49 -1.32
C HIS A 103 14.06 8.56 -0.32
N VAL A 104 13.46 8.52 0.88
CA VAL A 104 13.58 9.54 1.92
C VAL A 104 14.66 9.15 2.92
N ILE A 105 15.91 9.48 2.62
CA ILE A 105 17.04 9.25 3.52
C ILE A 105 17.50 10.53 4.22
N ARG A 106 18.12 10.39 5.38
CA ARG A 106 18.60 11.54 6.17
C ARG A 106 19.63 12.36 5.38
N GLY A 107 19.33 13.65 5.19
CA GLY A 107 20.15 14.57 4.39
C GLY A 107 19.97 14.44 2.87
N GLY A 108 19.13 13.51 2.40
CA GLY A 108 18.83 13.33 0.98
C GLY A 108 17.95 14.43 0.41
N ARG A 109 18.13 14.77 -0.87
CA ARG A 109 17.37 15.78 -1.59
C ARG A 109 16.48 15.19 -2.69
N TYR A 110 16.43 13.86 -2.81
CA TYR A 110 15.73 13.18 -3.91
C TYR A 110 14.23 13.46 -3.95
N PRO A 111 13.51 13.54 -2.81
CA PRO A 111 12.06 13.80 -2.84
C PRO A 111 11.66 15.16 -3.40
N GLY A 112 12.56 16.14 -3.39
CA GLY A 112 12.34 17.47 -3.94
C GLY A 112 12.65 17.62 -5.43
N VAL A 113 12.99 16.53 -6.12
CA VAL A 113 13.30 16.51 -7.55
C VAL A 113 12.29 15.60 -8.24
N ALA A 114 11.88 15.95 -9.46
CA ALA A 114 10.93 15.13 -10.22
C ALA A 114 11.35 13.66 -10.28
N SER A 115 10.43 12.80 -9.90
CA SER A 115 10.64 11.39 -9.63
C SER A 115 11.24 10.62 -10.81
N ARG A 116 12.02 9.58 -10.47
CA ARG A 116 12.53 8.58 -11.42
C ARG A 116 12.33 7.20 -10.83
N PRO A 117 11.81 6.24 -11.60
CA PRO A 117 11.72 4.86 -11.14
C PRO A 117 13.11 4.22 -11.14
N PHE A 118 13.35 3.33 -10.15
CA PHE A 118 14.52 2.48 -10.07
C PHE A 118 14.18 1.18 -9.32
N ALA A 119 15.06 0.19 -9.36
CA ALA A 119 14.90 -1.04 -8.61
C ALA A 119 16.25 -1.47 -8.01
N THR A 120 16.21 -2.00 -6.80
CA THR A 120 17.38 -2.60 -6.12
C THR A 120 17.24 -4.11 -5.95
N THR A 121 16.08 -4.66 -6.32
CA THR A 121 15.80 -6.09 -6.32
C THR A 121 15.43 -6.58 -7.71
N THR A 122 15.46 -7.89 -7.95
CA THR A 122 14.95 -8.55 -9.15
C THR A 122 13.75 -9.42 -8.80
N LEU A 123 12.93 -9.77 -9.80
CA LEU A 123 11.79 -10.67 -9.57
C LEU A 123 12.24 -12.04 -9.09
N GLU A 124 13.37 -12.55 -9.56
CA GLU A 124 13.92 -13.84 -9.11
C GLU A 124 14.35 -13.80 -7.64
N HIS A 125 14.96 -12.70 -7.18
CA HIS A 125 15.24 -12.54 -5.74
C HIS A 125 13.96 -12.53 -4.90
N ILE A 126 12.88 -11.93 -5.40
CA ILE A 126 11.59 -11.92 -4.71
C ILE A 126 10.97 -13.33 -4.67
N GLN A 127 10.99 -14.05 -5.79
CA GLN A 127 10.35 -15.36 -5.94
C GLN A 127 11.15 -16.53 -5.34
N ALA A 128 12.48 -16.42 -5.28
CA ALA A 128 13.35 -17.53 -4.92
C ALA A 128 14.49 -17.18 -3.94
N GLY A 129 14.67 -15.92 -3.56
CA GLY A 129 15.79 -15.46 -2.72
C GLY A 129 17.15 -15.45 -3.42
N LYS A 130 17.22 -15.75 -4.72
CA LYS A 130 18.46 -15.81 -5.51
C LYS A 130 18.19 -15.58 -6.99
N SER A 131 19.22 -15.17 -7.72
CA SER A 131 19.22 -15.02 -9.18
C SER A 131 20.57 -15.54 -9.73
N PRO A 132 20.57 -16.33 -10.84
CA PRO A 132 19.38 -16.85 -11.50
C PRO A 132 18.68 -17.96 -10.72
N CYS A 133 17.41 -18.19 -11.00
CA CYS A 133 16.66 -19.31 -10.46
C CYS A 133 15.94 -20.08 -11.57
N SER A 134 15.76 -21.39 -11.37
CA SER A 134 14.96 -22.24 -12.24
C SER A 134 13.47 -22.08 -11.95
N ASP A 135 12.63 -22.36 -12.94
CA ASP A 135 11.17 -22.15 -12.87
C ASP A 135 10.51 -22.94 -11.74
N ASP A 136 10.99 -24.13 -11.46
CA ASP A 136 10.51 -24.99 -10.36
C ASP A 136 10.75 -24.38 -8.96
N LYS A 137 11.65 -23.38 -8.83
CA LYS A 137 11.98 -22.73 -7.55
C LYS A 137 11.33 -21.35 -7.38
N ARG A 138 10.65 -20.83 -8.38
CA ARG A 138 10.00 -19.51 -8.31
C ARG A 138 8.83 -19.43 -7.33
N GLY A 139 8.31 -20.53 -6.85
CA GLY A 139 7.14 -20.57 -5.96
C GLY A 139 7.44 -20.56 -4.45
N VAL A 140 8.71 -20.48 -4.04
CA VAL A 140 9.07 -20.54 -2.60
C VAL A 140 8.99 -19.20 -1.89
N GLY A 141 9.13 -18.10 -2.63
CA GLY A 141 9.02 -16.73 -2.12
C GLY A 141 7.68 -16.08 -2.44
N ALA A 142 7.64 -14.76 -2.34
CA ALA A 142 6.45 -14.00 -2.71
C ALA A 142 6.25 -13.98 -4.23
N ASN A 143 4.99 -14.11 -4.67
CA ASN A 143 4.62 -14.01 -6.09
C ASN A 143 3.66 -12.84 -6.34
N LEU A 144 3.80 -11.78 -5.56
CA LEU A 144 3.06 -10.53 -5.69
C LEU A 144 4.00 -9.36 -5.41
N GLY A 145 4.00 -8.36 -6.28
CA GLY A 145 4.83 -7.17 -6.12
C GLY A 145 4.06 -5.86 -6.21
N LEU A 146 4.55 -4.87 -5.48
CA LEU A 146 4.19 -3.47 -5.66
C LEU A 146 5.13 -2.85 -6.70
N TYR A 147 4.56 -2.29 -7.76
CA TYR A 147 5.28 -1.38 -8.66
C TYR A 147 4.75 0.03 -8.50
N SER A 148 5.64 1.00 -8.31
CA SER A 148 5.27 2.40 -8.06
C SER A 148 5.71 3.29 -9.22
N VAL A 149 4.86 4.25 -9.57
CA VAL A 149 5.12 5.29 -10.57
C VAL A 149 4.66 6.64 -10.05
N THR A 150 5.36 7.70 -10.49
CA THR A 150 4.99 9.10 -10.23
C THR A 150 5.09 9.86 -11.54
N PHE A 151 3.99 10.49 -11.95
CA PHE A 151 3.95 11.36 -13.12
C PHE A 151 4.06 12.82 -12.68
N ASN A 152 4.88 13.60 -13.35
CA ASN A 152 5.18 14.98 -12.98
C ASN A 152 4.79 16.02 -14.05
N ASN A 153 4.04 15.61 -15.07
CA ASN A 153 3.76 16.45 -16.25
C ASN A 153 5.07 16.93 -16.93
N ASP A 154 6.08 16.06 -16.94
CA ASP A 154 7.38 16.25 -17.55
C ASP A 154 7.58 15.17 -18.61
N LEU A 155 7.56 15.57 -19.88
CA LEU A 155 7.56 14.63 -21.00
C LEU A 155 8.65 13.56 -20.93
N GLU A 156 9.90 13.97 -20.70
CA GLU A 156 11.05 13.07 -20.70
C GLU A 156 11.02 12.08 -19.52
N ARG A 157 10.60 12.55 -18.34
CA ARG A 157 10.52 11.72 -17.15
C ARG A 157 9.33 10.80 -17.17
N ASP A 158 8.18 11.31 -17.60
CA ASP A 158 6.95 10.53 -17.66
C ASP A 158 7.03 9.43 -18.73
N LEU A 159 7.61 9.70 -19.91
CA LEU A 159 7.91 8.67 -20.90
C LEU A 159 8.86 7.60 -20.36
N ARG A 160 9.94 7.99 -19.68
CA ARG A 160 10.88 7.04 -19.08
C ARG A 160 10.22 6.18 -17.99
N THR A 161 9.31 6.76 -17.23
CA THR A 161 8.49 6.04 -16.24
C THR A 161 7.61 4.98 -16.91
N LEU A 162 6.95 5.33 -18.02
CA LEU A 162 6.13 4.40 -18.80
C LEU A 162 6.97 3.27 -19.42
N GLU A 163 8.15 3.59 -19.97
CA GLU A 163 9.07 2.59 -20.51
C GLU A 163 9.59 1.62 -19.44
N SER A 164 9.95 2.14 -18.26
CA SER A 164 10.39 1.32 -17.13
C SER A 164 9.29 0.39 -16.64
N TYR A 165 8.05 0.88 -16.55
CA TYR A 165 6.91 0.04 -16.18
C TYR A 165 6.59 -1.02 -17.25
N LYS A 166 6.73 -0.68 -18.54
CA LYS A 166 6.59 -1.65 -19.63
C LYS A 166 7.63 -2.76 -19.52
N ALA A 167 8.90 -2.43 -19.30
CA ALA A 167 9.97 -3.42 -19.12
C ALA A 167 9.68 -4.35 -17.93
N PHE A 168 9.28 -3.79 -16.79
CA PHE A 168 8.87 -4.57 -15.61
C PHE A 168 7.71 -5.53 -15.92
N ARG A 169 6.66 -5.07 -16.62
CA ARG A 169 5.50 -5.92 -16.93
C ARG A 169 5.88 -7.10 -17.83
N LEU A 170 6.76 -6.88 -18.82
CA LEU A 170 7.23 -7.96 -19.69
C LEU A 170 8.01 -9.01 -18.89
N GLU A 171 8.91 -8.58 -18.00
CA GLU A 171 9.61 -9.49 -17.10
C GLU A 171 8.63 -10.21 -16.15
N ALA A 172 7.64 -9.49 -15.60
CA ALA A 172 6.64 -10.07 -14.71
C ALA A 172 5.77 -11.12 -15.42
N GLU A 173 5.38 -10.87 -16.67
CA GLU A 173 4.61 -11.82 -17.48
C GLU A 173 5.44 -13.07 -17.80
N GLU A 174 6.69 -12.92 -18.23
CA GLU A 174 7.63 -14.02 -18.46
C GLU A 174 7.84 -14.89 -17.22
N LYS A 175 7.95 -14.27 -16.05
CA LYS A 175 8.22 -14.97 -14.78
C LYS A 175 6.94 -15.36 -14.02
N HIS A 176 5.77 -15.19 -14.61
CA HIS A 176 4.46 -15.44 -13.98
C HIS A 176 4.28 -14.72 -12.63
N PHE A 177 4.84 -13.51 -12.53
CA PHE A 177 4.81 -12.70 -11.34
C PHE A 177 3.61 -11.73 -11.36
N LYS A 178 2.79 -11.77 -10.32
CA LYS A 178 1.65 -10.87 -10.16
C LYS A 178 2.09 -9.53 -9.58
N HIS A 179 1.41 -8.45 -9.94
CA HIS A 179 1.71 -7.13 -9.36
C HIS A 179 0.46 -6.29 -9.16
N PHE A 180 0.59 -5.27 -8.34
CA PHE A 180 -0.33 -4.14 -8.25
C PHE A 180 0.44 -2.83 -8.48
N LEU A 181 -0.26 -1.83 -8.98
CA LEU A 181 0.35 -0.58 -9.43
C LEU A 181 0.00 0.57 -8.50
N GLU A 182 1.03 1.19 -7.93
CA GLU A 182 0.90 2.43 -7.18
C GLU A 182 1.17 3.62 -8.10
N VAL A 183 0.25 4.59 -8.11
CA VAL A 183 0.40 5.82 -8.87
C VAL A 183 0.30 6.99 -7.92
N PHE A 184 1.38 7.75 -7.79
CA PHE A 184 1.45 8.93 -6.95
C PHE A 184 1.04 10.20 -7.69
N HIS A 185 0.63 11.22 -6.92
CA HIS A 185 0.53 12.58 -7.41
C HIS A 185 1.91 13.13 -7.78
N PRO A 186 2.00 14.19 -8.62
CA PRO A 186 3.26 14.88 -8.88
C PRO A 186 3.97 15.25 -7.57
N ASN A 187 5.27 14.99 -7.50
CA ASN A 187 6.05 15.24 -6.30
C ASN A 187 6.81 16.58 -6.30
N VAL A 188 6.88 17.23 -7.47
CA VAL A 188 7.47 18.56 -7.57
C VAL A 188 6.41 19.65 -7.33
N PRO A 189 6.81 20.89 -6.96
CA PRO A 189 5.86 21.96 -6.73
C PRO A 189 5.15 22.43 -8.01
N ALA A 190 4.00 23.08 -7.84
CA ALA A 190 3.09 23.48 -8.93
C ALA A 190 3.77 24.30 -10.05
N ASN A 191 4.74 25.14 -9.72
CA ASN A 191 5.49 25.92 -10.73
C ASN A 191 6.42 25.05 -11.61
N GLN A 192 6.59 23.76 -11.32
CA GLN A 192 7.34 22.83 -12.14
C GLN A 192 6.43 21.89 -12.94
N HIS A 193 5.35 21.38 -12.35
CA HIS A 193 4.41 20.52 -13.07
C HIS A 193 3.27 21.27 -13.76
N GLY A 194 3.03 22.55 -13.43
CA GLY A 194 2.08 23.41 -14.14
C GLY A 194 0.59 23.11 -13.91
N LEU A 195 0.24 22.20 -13.02
CA LEU A 195 -1.15 21.82 -12.75
C LEU A 195 -1.69 22.60 -11.54
N ALA A 196 -2.96 23.04 -11.61
CA ALA A 196 -3.68 23.50 -10.43
C ALA A 196 -4.03 22.30 -9.51
N PRO A 197 -4.18 22.51 -8.20
CA PRO A 197 -4.49 21.40 -7.26
C PRO A 197 -5.71 20.57 -7.66
N GLU A 198 -6.75 21.20 -8.19
CA GLU A 198 -7.98 20.56 -8.66
C GLU A 198 -7.80 19.73 -9.95
N GLU A 199 -6.76 20.00 -10.74
CA GLU A 199 -6.45 19.25 -11.96
C GLU A 199 -5.66 17.97 -11.69
N ILE A 200 -4.92 17.90 -10.58
CA ILE A 200 -4.04 16.77 -10.25
C ILE A 200 -4.78 15.42 -10.24
N PRO A 201 -5.98 15.28 -9.62
CA PRO A 201 -6.69 14.01 -9.62
C PRO A 201 -7.08 13.54 -11.03
N HIS A 202 -7.55 14.45 -11.88
CA HIS A 202 -7.91 14.14 -13.27
C HIS A 202 -6.69 13.78 -14.11
N PHE A 203 -5.59 14.52 -13.96
CA PHE A 203 -4.32 14.21 -14.60
C PHE A 203 -3.84 12.79 -14.25
N VAL A 204 -3.95 12.38 -12.99
CA VAL A 204 -3.56 11.02 -12.55
C VAL A 204 -4.52 9.97 -13.12
N ASN A 205 -5.83 10.22 -13.10
CA ASN A 205 -6.84 9.33 -13.67
C ASN A 205 -6.61 9.11 -15.18
N ASP A 206 -6.37 10.19 -15.93
CA ASP A 206 -6.09 10.12 -17.36
C ASP A 206 -4.80 9.35 -17.66
N HIS A 207 -3.74 9.56 -16.86
CA HIS A 207 -2.50 8.78 -16.99
C HIS A 207 -2.73 7.29 -16.73
N ILE A 208 -3.49 6.93 -15.71
CA ILE A 208 -3.85 5.53 -15.42
C ILE A 208 -4.64 4.93 -16.58
N ALA A 209 -5.70 5.59 -17.03
CA ALA A 209 -6.54 5.12 -18.13
C ALA A 209 -5.70 4.96 -19.40
N ARG A 210 -4.90 5.97 -19.77
CA ARG A 210 -4.04 5.96 -20.97
C ARG A 210 -2.96 4.88 -20.89
N LEU A 211 -2.32 4.70 -19.73
CA LEU A 211 -1.32 3.66 -19.52
C LEU A 211 -1.95 2.28 -19.71
N LEU A 212 -3.08 2.01 -19.05
CA LEU A 212 -3.75 0.71 -19.08
C LEU A 212 -4.40 0.39 -20.43
N ALA A 213 -4.74 1.40 -21.24
CA ALA A 213 -5.24 1.19 -22.59
C ALA A 213 -4.25 0.43 -23.51
N GLY A 214 -2.95 0.53 -23.24
CA GLY A 214 -1.90 -0.21 -23.95
C GLY A 214 -1.56 -1.58 -23.32
N VAL A 215 -2.31 -2.04 -22.31
CA VAL A 215 -1.97 -3.23 -21.52
C VAL A 215 -3.05 -4.30 -21.65
N PRO A 216 -2.76 -5.45 -22.28
CA PRO A 216 -3.70 -6.57 -22.36
C PRO A 216 -3.94 -7.18 -20.98
N SER A 217 -5.07 -7.89 -20.82
CA SER A 217 -5.55 -8.41 -19.54
C SER A 217 -4.54 -9.34 -18.83
N SER A 218 -3.72 -10.06 -19.58
CA SER A 218 -2.67 -10.94 -19.04
C SER A 218 -1.58 -10.20 -18.28
N SER A 219 -1.35 -8.93 -18.62
CA SER A 219 -0.25 -8.09 -18.13
C SER A 219 -0.74 -6.95 -17.21
N ARG A 220 -2.06 -6.90 -16.93
CA ARG A 220 -2.65 -5.86 -16.07
C ARG A 220 -2.30 -6.06 -14.59
N PRO A 221 -2.17 -4.96 -13.81
CA PRO A 221 -2.07 -5.04 -12.36
C PRO A 221 -3.36 -5.65 -11.78
N LEU A 222 -3.23 -6.41 -10.68
CA LEU A 222 -4.39 -6.97 -9.97
C LEU A 222 -5.31 -5.90 -9.40
N PHE A 223 -4.73 -4.79 -8.98
CA PHE A 223 -5.43 -3.61 -8.48
C PHE A 223 -4.51 -2.38 -8.50
N LEU A 224 -5.10 -1.22 -8.35
CA LEU A 224 -4.41 0.06 -8.20
C LEU A 224 -4.24 0.43 -6.73
N LYS A 225 -3.23 1.24 -6.43
CA LYS A 225 -3.03 1.91 -5.16
C LYS A 225 -2.76 3.38 -5.44
N ILE A 226 -3.72 4.25 -5.11
CA ILE A 226 -3.66 5.68 -5.42
C ILE A 226 -3.92 6.53 -4.17
N PRO A 227 -3.49 7.81 -4.13
CA PRO A 227 -3.96 8.76 -3.16
C PRO A 227 -5.49 8.95 -3.26
N TYR A 228 -6.18 9.07 -2.13
CA TYR A 228 -7.60 9.43 -2.14
C TYR A 228 -7.76 10.94 -2.34
N ALA A 229 -8.15 11.35 -3.52
CA ALA A 229 -8.33 12.74 -3.90
C ALA A 229 -9.80 13.19 -3.92
N GLY A 230 -10.61 12.61 -3.03
CA GLY A 230 -12.02 12.90 -2.90
C GLY A 230 -12.95 11.97 -3.69
N PRO A 231 -14.26 12.06 -3.42
CA PRO A 231 -15.24 11.12 -3.96
C PRO A 231 -15.39 11.19 -5.49
N ARG A 232 -15.33 12.38 -6.06
CA ARG A 232 -15.55 12.57 -7.51
C ARG A 232 -14.45 11.91 -8.34
N ALA A 233 -13.19 12.17 -8.02
CA ALA A 233 -12.05 11.59 -8.74
C ALA A 233 -12.01 10.06 -8.60
N LEU A 234 -12.31 9.54 -7.40
CA LEU A 234 -12.36 8.10 -7.20
C LEU A 234 -13.51 7.45 -7.98
N GLN A 235 -14.71 8.03 -7.96
CA GLN A 235 -15.85 7.53 -8.72
C GLN A 235 -15.63 7.59 -10.23
N GLU A 236 -14.97 8.64 -10.74
CA GLU A 236 -14.59 8.76 -12.14
C GLU A 236 -13.71 7.57 -12.57
N LEU A 237 -12.64 7.27 -11.82
CA LEU A 237 -11.74 6.17 -12.14
C LEU A 237 -12.41 4.80 -12.01
N CYS A 238 -13.18 4.58 -10.93
CA CYS A 238 -13.91 3.33 -10.72
C CYS A 238 -15.00 3.10 -11.76
N GLY A 239 -15.61 4.18 -12.27
CA GLY A 239 -16.67 4.12 -13.29
C GLY A 239 -16.14 3.98 -14.71
N TYR A 240 -14.88 4.31 -14.95
CA TYR A 240 -14.26 4.23 -16.27
C TYR A 240 -14.13 2.77 -16.78
N ASP A 241 -13.70 1.87 -15.92
CA ASP A 241 -13.55 0.44 -16.25
C ASP A 241 -13.95 -0.40 -15.04
N SER A 242 -15.10 -1.07 -15.13
CA SER A 242 -15.64 -1.90 -14.04
C SER A 242 -14.79 -3.13 -13.68
N SER A 243 -13.85 -3.50 -14.55
CA SER A 243 -12.88 -4.57 -14.28
C SER A 243 -11.69 -4.10 -13.44
N LEU A 244 -11.53 -2.78 -13.27
CA LEU A 244 -10.42 -2.18 -12.56
C LEU A 244 -10.70 -2.16 -11.04
N VAL A 245 -9.92 -2.88 -10.29
CA VAL A 245 -10.00 -2.85 -8.82
C VAL A 245 -9.17 -1.67 -8.32
N VAL A 246 -9.84 -0.65 -7.80
CA VAL A 246 -9.16 0.56 -7.30
C VAL A 246 -8.95 0.46 -5.80
N GLY A 247 -7.75 0.76 -5.36
CA GLY A 247 -7.35 0.84 -3.97
C GLY A 247 -6.77 2.20 -3.59
N VAL A 248 -6.80 2.52 -2.31
CA VAL A 248 -6.26 3.77 -1.78
C VAL A 248 -5.08 3.53 -0.84
N LEU A 249 -4.14 4.45 -0.82
CA LEU A 249 -3.08 4.48 0.19
C LEU A 249 -3.57 5.18 1.46
N GLY A 250 -3.16 4.64 2.63
CA GLY A 250 -3.68 5.07 3.94
C GLY A 250 -3.04 6.33 4.52
N GLY A 251 -2.06 6.93 3.84
CA GLY A 251 -1.38 8.12 4.35
C GLY A 251 -0.65 7.93 5.69
N SER A 252 -0.21 9.03 6.29
CA SER A 252 0.49 9.02 7.60
C SER A 252 0.00 10.08 8.57
N ALA A 253 -0.64 11.12 8.07
CA ALA A 253 -1.08 12.27 8.87
C ALA A 253 -2.43 12.02 9.57
N GLY A 254 -2.76 12.91 10.49
CA GLY A 254 -4.08 12.98 11.11
C GLY A 254 -4.27 12.04 12.31
N THR A 255 -5.52 11.94 12.70
CA THR A 255 -6.01 11.18 13.85
C THR A 255 -6.33 9.72 13.50
N THR A 256 -6.73 8.92 14.47
CA THR A 256 -7.29 7.58 14.23
C THR A 256 -8.61 7.68 13.46
N HIS A 257 -9.41 8.73 13.74
CA HIS A 257 -10.64 9.02 13.02
C HIS A 257 -10.38 9.30 11.53
N ASP A 258 -9.33 10.07 11.19
CA ASP A 258 -8.96 10.30 9.79
C ASP A 258 -8.68 8.99 9.05
N ALA A 259 -7.95 8.06 9.68
CA ALA A 259 -7.61 6.79 9.03
C ALA A 259 -8.84 5.88 8.80
N PHE A 260 -9.73 5.78 9.80
CA PHE A 260 -10.94 4.96 9.68
C PHE A 260 -11.94 5.60 8.71
N SER A 261 -12.07 6.94 8.72
CA SER A 261 -12.94 7.68 7.81
C SER A 261 -12.44 7.60 6.37
N LEU A 262 -11.12 7.69 6.13
CA LEU A 262 -10.52 7.51 4.80
C LEU A 262 -10.92 6.16 4.19
N LEU A 263 -10.76 5.08 4.94
CA LEU A 263 -11.16 3.74 4.48
C LEU A 263 -12.66 3.66 4.19
N TYR A 264 -13.47 4.15 5.11
CA TYR A 264 -14.92 4.14 5.00
C TYR A 264 -15.43 4.93 3.79
N GLU A 265 -14.93 6.16 3.60
CA GLU A 265 -15.31 7.00 2.46
C GLU A 265 -14.79 6.43 1.14
N ALA A 266 -13.54 5.99 1.08
CA ALA A 266 -13.00 5.36 -0.14
C ALA A 266 -13.84 4.14 -0.56
N LYS A 267 -14.21 3.27 0.38
CA LYS A 267 -15.09 2.12 0.11
C LYS A 267 -16.44 2.54 -0.43
N ARG A 268 -17.08 3.57 0.13
CA ARG A 268 -18.37 4.09 -0.32
C ARG A 268 -18.34 4.62 -1.74
N HIS A 269 -17.20 5.14 -2.17
CA HIS A 269 -17.01 5.75 -3.48
C HIS A 269 -16.32 4.85 -4.50
N GLY A 270 -16.25 3.53 -4.25
CA GLY A 270 -15.87 2.54 -5.25
C GLY A 270 -14.56 1.83 -4.98
N ALA A 271 -13.71 2.27 -4.05
CA ALA A 271 -12.52 1.52 -3.69
C ALA A 271 -12.86 0.15 -3.11
N ARG A 272 -11.98 -0.81 -3.39
CA ARG A 272 -12.08 -2.19 -2.88
C ARG A 272 -10.82 -2.65 -2.16
N VAL A 273 -9.81 -1.79 -2.08
CA VAL A 273 -8.53 -2.06 -1.42
C VAL A 273 -8.10 -0.84 -0.61
N ALA A 274 -7.50 -1.04 0.55
CA ALA A 274 -6.77 0.00 1.27
C ALA A 274 -5.45 -0.56 1.80
N LEU A 275 -4.37 0.20 1.61
CA LEU A 275 -3.04 -0.15 2.09
C LEU A 275 -2.60 0.88 3.13
N PHE A 276 -2.48 0.45 4.38
CA PHE A 276 -1.96 1.25 5.48
C PHE A 276 -0.58 0.74 5.90
N GLY A 277 0.37 1.61 6.11
CA GLY A 277 1.70 1.25 6.61
C GLY A 277 2.07 2.12 7.79
N ARG A 278 2.34 3.39 7.53
CA ARG A 278 2.79 4.35 8.54
C ARG A 278 1.80 4.51 9.70
N LYS A 279 0.48 4.50 9.43
CA LYS A 279 -0.56 4.58 10.46
C LYS A 279 -0.58 3.35 11.35
N ILE A 280 -0.54 2.14 10.80
CA ILE A 280 -0.48 0.89 11.57
C ILE A 280 0.79 0.86 12.43
N LYS A 281 1.95 1.18 11.83
CA LYS A 281 3.24 1.22 12.53
C LYS A 281 3.26 2.25 13.67
N ALA A 282 2.61 3.38 13.47
CA ALA A 282 2.55 4.48 14.43
C ALA A 282 1.43 4.32 15.47
N ALA A 283 0.54 3.37 15.33
CA ALA A 283 -0.52 3.11 16.32
C ALA A 283 0.07 2.68 17.68
N GLU A 284 -0.62 2.98 18.76
CA GLU A 284 -0.25 2.58 20.12
C GLU A 284 -0.18 1.06 20.23
N HIS A 285 -1.13 0.36 19.58
CA HIS A 285 -1.17 -1.09 19.48
C HIS A 285 -1.62 -1.51 18.09
N GLN A 286 -0.68 -1.97 17.25
CA GLN A 286 -0.91 -2.25 15.83
C GLN A 286 -2.01 -3.29 15.57
N LEU A 287 -2.06 -4.37 16.38
CA LEU A 287 -3.05 -5.43 16.18
C LEU A 287 -4.48 -4.95 16.44
N SER A 288 -4.68 -4.13 17.49
CA SER A 288 -5.98 -3.51 17.76
C SER A 288 -6.36 -2.50 16.68
N PHE A 289 -5.41 -1.72 16.19
CA PHE A 289 -5.67 -0.77 15.09
C PHE A 289 -6.12 -1.50 13.81
N ILE A 290 -5.45 -2.60 13.43
CA ILE A 290 -5.81 -3.45 12.29
C ILE A 290 -7.20 -4.07 12.49
N GLU A 291 -7.51 -4.55 13.70
CA GLU A 291 -8.83 -5.11 14.02
C GLU A 291 -9.95 -4.11 13.73
N TYR A 292 -9.83 -2.86 14.20
CA TYR A 292 -10.85 -1.85 13.92
C TYR A 292 -10.85 -1.37 12.47
N LEU A 293 -9.70 -1.33 11.78
CA LEU A 293 -9.67 -1.15 10.33
C LEU A 293 -10.47 -2.25 9.62
N ARG A 294 -10.31 -3.51 10.05
CA ARG A 294 -11.01 -4.65 9.45
C ARG A 294 -12.52 -4.56 9.70
N LEU A 295 -12.95 -4.23 10.92
CA LEU A 295 -14.37 -4.04 11.25
C LEU A 295 -15.01 -2.91 10.43
N VAL A 296 -14.31 -1.79 10.24
CA VAL A 296 -14.78 -0.69 9.36
C VAL A 296 -14.83 -1.14 7.90
N ALA A 297 -13.80 -1.85 7.44
CA ALA A 297 -13.73 -2.38 6.08
C ALA A 297 -14.87 -3.38 5.77
N ASP A 298 -15.33 -4.12 6.77
CA ASP A 298 -16.42 -5.09 6.65
C ASP A 298 -17.82 -4.50 6.97
N ASP A 299 -17.91 -3.17 7.11
CA ASP A 299 -19.15 -2.43 7.46
C ASP A 299 -19.77 -2.82 8.81
N GLN A 300 -18.99 -3.41 9.72
CA GLN A 300 -19.46 -3.87 11.04
C GLN A 300 -19.49 -2.75 12.08
N ILE A 301 -18.70 -1.69 11.88
CA ILE A 301 -18.62 -0.54 12.78
C ILE A 301 -18.40 0.75 11.98
N LYS A 302 -18.92 1.87 12.48
CA LYS A 302 -18.68 3.19 11.90
C LYS A 302 -17.37 3.80 12.42
N PRO A 303 -16.71 4.71 11.66
CA PRO A 303 -15.43 5.31 12.06
C PRO A 303 -15.40 5.87 13.48
N VAL A 304 -16.37 6.68 13.85
CA VAL A 304 -16.47 7.28 15.20
C VAL A 304 -16.55 6.21 16.31
N GLU A 305 -17.38 5.20 16.08
CA GLU A 305 -17.55 4.08 17.02
C GLU A 305 -16.25 3.24 17.12
N ALA A 306 -15.57 3.05 16.00
CA ALA A 306 -14.30 2.33 15.93
C ALA A 306 -13.20 3.07 16.72
N VAL A 307 -13.13 4.41 16.66
CA VAL A 307 -12.19 5.20 17.48
C VAL A 307 -12.48 5.02 18.96
N LYS A 308 -13.76 5.14 19.37
CA LYS A 308 -14.16 4.94 20.79
C LYS A 308 -13.81 3.55 21.29
N ALA A 309 -14.08 2.52 20.47
CA ALA A 309 -13.77 1.13 20.82
C ALA A 309 -12.25 0.88 20.87
N TYR A 310 -11.47 1.47 19.97
CA TYR A 310 -10.01 1.41 20.01
C TYR A 310 -9.45 2.00 21.32
N HIS A 311 -9.89 3.20 21.72
CA HIS A 311 -9.49 3.82 22.97
C HIS A 311 -9.87 2.99 24.20
N ALA A 312 -11.09 2.46 24.24
CA ALA A 312 -11.55 1.57 25.33
C ALA A 312 -10.67 0.30 25.41
N LYS A 313 -10.26 -0.24 24.24
CA LYS A 313 -9.37 -1.41 24.20
C LYS A 313 -7.96 -1.08 24.69
N LEU A 314 -7.39 0.06 24.30
CA LEU A 314 -6.10 0.53 24.82
C LEU A 314 -6.14 0.67 26.35
N GLN A 315 -7.19 1.31 26.88
CA GLN A 315 -7.38 1.48 28.32
C GLN A 315 -7.44 0.12 29.06
N LYS A 316 -8.21 -0.84 28.52
CA LYS A 316 -8.29 -2.21 29.07
C LYS A 316 -6.94 -2.93 29.07
N MET A 317 -6.08 -2.63 28.11
CA MET A 317 -4.73 -3.19 27.99
C MET A 317 -3.69 -2.42 28.82
N GLY A 318 -4.06 -1.31 29.47
CA GLY A 318 -3.13 -0.45 30.18
C GLY A 318 -2.16 0.32 29.29
N ILE A 319 -2.50 0.47 28.01
CA ILE A 319 -1.67 1.20 27.03
C ILE A 319 -2.15 2.65 26.97
N PRO A 320 -1.29 3.65 27.28
CA PRO A 320 -1.65 5.05 27.21
C PRO A 320 -1.88 5.47 25.76
N SER A 321 -3.00 6.13 25.48
CA SER A 321 -3.25 6.75 24.19
C SER A 321 -2.41 8.03 24.03
N ARG A 322 -1.93 8.29 22.82
CA ARG A 322 -1.12 9.49 22.49
C ARG A 322 -1.96 10.77 22.39
N ARG A 323 -3.25 10.63 22.14
CA ARG A 323 -4.23 11.71 22.09
C ARG A 323 -5.35 11.41 23.05
N SER A 324 -6.01 12.43 23.58
CA SER A 324 -7.29 12.26 24.25
C SER A 324 -8.33 11.70 23.25
N LEU A 325 -9.39 11.09 23.73
CA LEU A 325 -10.46 10.59 22.85
C LEU A 325 -11.04 11.72 21.98
N ASP A 326 -11.28 12.88 22.55
CA ASP A 326 -11.83 14.04 21.83
C ASP A 326 -10.89 14.49 20.70
N GLN A 327 -9.58 14.61 21.00
CA GLN A 327 -8.59 14.95 19.97
C GLN A 327 -8.48 13.89 18.88
N ASP A 328 -8.63 12.61 19.20
CA ASP A 328 -8.52 11.54 18.21
C ASP A 328 -9.82 11.31 17.43
N LEU A 329 -10.94 11.92 17.87
CA LEU A 329 -12.21 12.01 17.15
C LEU A 329 -12.27 13.19 16.17
N GLU A 330 -11.34 14.15 16.23
CA GLU A 330 -11.29 15.24 15.28
C GLU A 330 -10.92 14.71 13.89
N LEU A 331 -11.59 15.25 12.85
CA LEU A 331 -11.17 15.08 11.45
C LEU A 331 -10.22 16.23 11.11
N THR A 332 -8.94 15.91 10.95
CA THR A 332 -7.89 16.88 10.64
C THR A 332 -7.51 16.89 9.16
N SER A 333 -7.88 15.81 8.45
CA SER A 333 -7.66 15.68 7.01
C SER A 333 -8.92 16.05 6.25
N THR A 334 -8.79 16.93 5.29
CA THR A 334 -9.86 17.24 4.32
C THR A 334 -9.95 16.21 3.18
N PHE A 335 -9.29 15.05 3.31
CA PHE A 335 -9.15 14.01 2.27
C PHE A 335 -8.55 14.50 0.94
N THR A 336 -7.98 15.70 0.92
CA THR A 336 -7.39 16.31 -0.29
C THR A 336 -5.91 16.64 -0.14
N ASN A 337 -5.35 16.50 1.05
CA ASN A 337 -3.94 16.86 1.32
C ASN A 337 -3.10 15.59 1.49
N TYR A 338 -2.41 15.25 0.42
CA TYR A 338 -1.28 14.33 0.43
C TYR A 338 0.02 15.07 0.19
#